data_51be65138cee6fab2962aa2ca9ac5570
#
_entry.id   51be65138cee6fab2962aa2ca9ac5570
#
_cell.length_a   1.000
_cell.length_b   1.000
_cell.length_c   1.000
_cell.angle_alpha   90.00
_cell.angle_beta   90.00
_cell.angle_gamma   90.00
#
_symmetry.space_group_name_H-M   'P 1'
#
loop_
_entity.id
_entity.type
_entity.pdbx_description
1 polymer ?
#
loop_
_entity_poly.entity_id
_entity_poly.type
_entity_poly.pdbx_seq_one_letter_code
_entity_poly.pdbx_strand_id
1 'polypeptide(L)'
;MWNRCWLFHAKDFQSLMYPCFTFCRILGIFPYKINASTFEISKRYFLLLTMIICTCGICDLLIIHDYISKSKLDIIKILETVCYYACNGFVMIITHILSGPRMRLLQTILKISSTLPPECYQRLSKLIHTKDIFGTILLVLQMSIYFFGNHMLKLNYKNILIMVFTVYLTLMEFEINMLYVNCVCVLKSCFKSLNENMTHLQKLIVKPCVSRLTCHIQRNQFLLIQLKILQKQHLMISDTVQMLNLIFSLQLHATVVVTFSDIIFEVYNYVVHWQDGLHITFNMYYLDVFSISVTFYILKIMLIIWACETGKNQAQEISTIVHDVLNSTSNEQIKNEVYNKKLYSIIHYLCIYVFFAKYNIIASICII
;
A
#
# COMPACT_ATOMS: atom_id res chain seq x y z
N MET A 1 9.41 3.79 -30.42
CA MET A 1 8.19 4.61 -30.48
C MET A 1 7.27 4.15 -29.35
N TRP A 2 7.30 4.82 -28.19
CA TRP A 2 6.50 4.46 -27.02
C TRP A 2 5.07 4.91 -27.28
N ASN A 3 4.17 3.98 -27.56
CA ASN A 3 2.76 4.27 -27.73
C ASN A 3 2.17 4.78 -26.42
N ARG A 4 1.78 6.05 -26.36
CA ARG A 4 1.13 6.73 -25.23
C ARG A 4 -0.13 6.03 -24.67
N CYS A 5 -0.63 5.01 -25.35
CA CYS A 5 -1.81 4.23 -24.96
C CYS A 5 -1.56 3.12 -23.93
N TRP A 6 -0.32 2.74 -23.63
CA TRP A 6 -0.03 1.55 -22.81
C TRP A 6 -0.28 1.77 -21.33
N LEU A 7 -0.05 2.98 -20.82
CA LEU A 7 -0.14 3.27 -19.38
C LEU A 7 -1.57 3.06 -18.82
N PHE A 8 -2.61 3.32 -19.60
CA PHE A 8 -4.00 3.24 -19.16
C PHE A 8 -4.77 2.02 -19.72
N HIS A 9 -4.09 1.10 -20.38
CA HIS A 9 -4.68 -0.09 -21.02
C HIS A 9 -4.01 -1.38 -20.59
N ALA A 10 -3.90 -1.58 -19.27
CA ALA A 10 -3.41 -2.83 -18.73
C ALA A 10 -4.36 -3.99 -19.09
N LYS A 11 -3.78 -5.13 -19.48
CA LYS A 11 -4.52 -6.36 -19.82
C LYS A 11 -4.40 -7.42 -18.74
N ASP A 12 -3.39 -7.34 -17.91
CA ASP A 12 -3.05 -8.28 -16.86
C ASP A 12 -2.36 -7.58 -15.68
N PHE A 13 -2.10 -8.32 -14.62
CA PHE A 13 -1.44 -7.82 -13.41
C PHE A 13 -0.03 -7.29 -13.68
N GLN A 14 0.72 -7.92 -14.58
CA GLN A 14 2.09 -7.53 -14.85
C GLN A 14 2.14 -6.18 -15.58
N SER A 15 1.31 -6.01 -16.62
CA SER A 15 1.20 -4.73 -17.33
C SER A 15 0.66 -3.60 -16.45
N LEU A 16 -0.26 -3.93 -15.52
CA LEU A 16 -0.80 -3.00 -14.54
C LEU A 16 0.29 -2.48 -13.60
N MET A 17 1.09 -3.38 -13.04
CA MET A 17 2.09 -3.07 -12.01
C MET A 17 3.47 -2.70 -12.60
N TYR A 18 3.62 -2.75 -13.92
CA TYR A 18 4.90 -2.55 -14.61
C TYR A 18 5.61 -1.23 -14.23
N PRO A 19 4.94 -0.06 -14.19
CA PRO A 19 5.59 1.18 -13.79
C PRO A 19 6.12 1.11 -12.35
N CYS A 20 5.30 0.72 -11.38
CA CYS A 20 5.70 0.57 -9.98
C CYS A 20 6.86 -0.43 -9.82
N PHE A 21 6.79 -1.60 -10.48
CA PHE A 21 7.89 -2.58 -10.44
C PHE A 21 9.19 -2.06 -11.05
N THR A 22 9.08 -1.21 -12.08
CA THR A 22 10.27 -0.59 -12.70
C THR A 22 10.93 0.39 -11.74
N PHE A 23 10.17 1.27 -11.10
CA PHE A 23 10.70 2.18 -10.08
C PHE A 23 11.26 1.44 -8.87
N CYS A 24 10.53 0.46 -8.34
CA CYS A 24 11.03 -0.40 -7.25
C CYS A 24 12.33 -1.13 -7.63
N ARG A 25 12.52 -1.51 -8.90
CA ARG A 25 13.75 -2.15 -9.38
C ARG A 25 14.90 -1.17 -9.45
N ILE A 26 14.68 0.06 -9.95
CA ILE A 26 15.69 1.13 -10.00
C ILE A 26 16.17 1.47 -8.59
N LEU A 27 15.26 1.55 -7.62
CA LEU A 27 15.57 1.82 -6.21
C LEU A 27 16.15 0.60 -5.45
N GLY A 28 16.27 -0.56 -6.10
CA GLY A 28 16.78 -1.78 -5.48
C GLY A 28 15.78 -2.50 -4.55
N ILE A 29 14.52 -2.06 -4.46
CA ILE A 29 13.49 -2.66 -3.60
C ILE A 29 13.01 -4.01 -4.16
N PHE A 30 13.12 -4.22 -5.46
CA PHE A 30 12.54 -5.32 -6.22
C PHE A 30 13.61 -6.23 -6.85
N PRO A 31 14.21 -7.16 -6.07
CA PRO A 31 15.27 -8.05 -6.55
C PRO A 31 14.75 -9.23 -7.39
N TYR A 32 13.61 -9.07 -8.09
CA TYR A 32 12.95 -10.17 -8.79
C TYR A 32 13.07 -10.03 -10.30
N LYS A 33 13.20 -11.17 -10.96
CA LYS A 33 12.94 -11.32 -12.40
C LYS A 33 11.48 -11.68 -12.60
N ILE A 34 10.87 -11.05 -13.59
CA ILE A 34 9.50 -11.33 -14.01
C ILE A 34 9.60 -12.23 -15.24
N ASN A 35 9.24 -13.50 -15.09
CA ASN A 35 8.98 -14.43 -16.19
C ASN A 35 7.48 -14.37 -16.50
N ALA A 36 7.05 -14.89 -17.64
CA ALA A 36 5.68 -14.76 -18.14
C ALA A 36 4.56 -15.11 -17.12
N SER A 37 4.84 -15.95 -16.11
CA SER A 37 3.86 -16.40 -15.11
C SER A 37 4.39 -16.46 -13.67
N THR A 38 5.67 -16.12 -13.44
CA THR A 38 6.31 -16.31 -12.13
C THR A 38 7.27 -15.18 -11.80
N PHE A 39 7.43 -14.95 -10.49
CA PHE A 39 8.48 -14.09 -9.95
C PHE A 39 9.59 -14.98 -9.39
N GLU A 40 10.83 -14.69 -9.75
CA GLU A 40 12.01 -15.39 -9.25
C GLU A 40 13.01 -14.41 -8.65
N ILE A 41 13.62 -14.77 -7.52
CA ILE A 41 14.69 -13.96 -6.92
C ILE A 41 15.92 -14.08 -7.81
N SER A 42 16.41 -12.93 -8.30
CA SER A 42 17.67 -12.87 -9.00
C SER A 42 18.82 -12.71 -7.99
N LYS A 43 19.70 -13.69 -7.90
CA LYS A 43 20.86 -13.64 -6.99
C LYS A 43 21.69 -12.36 -7.18
N ARG A 44 21.86 -11.88 -8.42
CA ARG A 44 22.61 -10.66 -8.74
C ARG A 44 21.94 -9.41 -8.17
N TYR A 45 20.63 -9.26 -8.38
CA TYR A 45 19.87 -8.11 -7.82
C TYR A 45 19.75 -8.18 -6.31
N PHE A 46 19.65 -9.37 -5.75
CA PHE A 46 19.62 -9.53 -4.29
C PHE A 46 20.94 -9.14 -3.65
N LEU A 47 22.08 -9.56 -4.24
CA LEU A 47 23.41 -9.15 -3.77
C LEU A 47 23.59 -7.62 -3.89
N LEU A 48 23.19 -7.04 -5.02
CA LEU A 48 23.22 -5.59 -5.21
C LEU A 48 22.41 -4.86 -4.14
N LEU A 49 21.19 -5.33 -3.85
CA LEU A 49 20.35 -4.77 -2.79
C LEU A 49 21.05 -4.87 -1.42
N THR A 50 21.65 -6.00 -1.10
CA THR A 50 22.41 -6.17 0.16
C THR A 50 23.54 -5.15 0.26
N MET A 51 24.30 -4.95 -0.81
CA MET A 51 25.38 -3.94 -0.84
C MET A 51 24.85 -2.52 -0.65
N ILE A 52 23.75 -2.17 -1.31
CA ILE A 52 23.09 -0.86 -1.16
C ILE A 52 22.69 -0.65 0.30
N ILE A 53 22.04 -1.63 0.93
CA ILE A 53 21.57 -1.52 2.32
C ILE A 53 22.73 -1.37 3.29
N CYS A 54 23.81 -2.14 3.12
CA CYS A 54 25.01 -1.99 3.94
C CYS A 54 25.63 -0.59 3.80
N THR A 55 25.72 -0.08 2.56
CA THR A 55 26.25 1.26 2.31
C THR A 55 25.35 2.34 2.93
N CYS A 56 24.02 2.22 2.74
CA CYS A 56 23.06 3.15 3.35
C CYS A 56 23.11 3.12 4.88
N GLY A 57 23.18 1.93 5.49
CA GLY A 57 23.30 1.82 6.95
C GLY A 57 24.58 2.48 7.51
N ILE A 58 25.71 2.36 6.80
CA ILE A 58 26.93 3.08 7.16
C ILE A 58 26.73 4.60 7.03
N CYS A 59 26.11 5.06 5.93
CA CYS A 59 25.81 6.47 5.74
C CYS A 59 24.89 7.02 6.84
N ASP A 60 23.82 6.30 7.21
CA ASP A 60 22.91 6.68 8.30
C ASP A 60 23.67 6.87 9.61
N LEU A 61 24.52 5.91 10.00
CA LEU A 61 25.31 5.99 11.22
C LEU A 61 26.30 7.17 11.20
N LEU A 62 26.95 7.41 10.07
CA LEU A 62 27.90 8.53 9.92
C LEU A 62 27.19 9.89 10.01
N ILE A 63 26.01 10.02 9.40
CA ILE A 63 25.22 11.25 9.47
C ILE A 63 24.73 11.50 10.90
N ILE A 64 24.15 10.50 11.55
CA ILE A 64 23.70 10.61 12.95
C ILE A 64 24.86 10.99 13.86
N HIS A 65 26.01 10.31 13.75
CA HIS A 65 27.20 10.62 14.54
C HIS A 65 27.70 12.05 14.32
N ASP A 66 27.75 12.52 13.07
CA ASP A 66 28.19 13.87 12.73
C ASP A 66 27.27 14.94 13.31
N TYR A 67 25.95 14.73 13.26
CA TYR A 67 24.97 15.64 13.86
C TYR A 67 25.08 15.68 15.38
N ILE A 68 25.19 14.54 16.06
CA ILE A 68 25.37 14.47 17.52
C ILE A 68 26.66 15.17 17.96
N SER A 69 27.75 14.99 17.21
CA SER A 69 29.06 15.56 17.60
C SER A 69 29.17 17.06 17.39
N LYS A 70 28.44 17.62 16.41
CA LYS A 70 28.50 19.04 16.05
C LYS A 70 27.43 19.91 16.73
N SER A 71 26.27 19.38 17.03
CA SER A 71 25.15 20.11 17.59
C SER A 71 25.22 20.14 19.12
N LYS A 72 26.04 21.00 19.67
CA LYS A 72 26.09 21.19 21.14
C LYS A 72 24.85 21.88 21.74
N LEU A 73 23.95 22.45 20.93
CA LEU A 73 22.86 23.32 21.41
C LEU A 73 21.45 23.01 20.88
N ASP A 74 21.29 22.25 19.78
CA ASP A 74 19.98 22.07 19.14
C ASP A 74 19.50 20.60 19.25
N ILE A 75 18.95 20.27 20.44
CA ILE A 75 18.45 18.91 20.76
C ILE A 75 17.34 18.49 19.77
N ILE A 76 16.53 19.43 19.31
CA ILE A 76 15.37 19.14 18.45
C ILE A 76 15.85 18.72 17.06
N LYS A 77 16.82 19.42 16.49
CA LYS A 77 17.40 19.00 15.19
C LYS A 77 18.12 17.65 15.27
N ILE A 78 18.76 17.35 16.41
CA ILE A 78 19.34 16.03 16.63
C ILE A 78 18.23 14.98 16.63
N LEU A 79 17.13 15.22 17.38
CA LEU A 79 16.00 14.31 17.49
C LEU A 79 15.33 14.09 16.14
N GLU A 80 15.06 15.14 15.38
CA GLU A 80 14.53 15.09 14.01
C GLU A 80 15.41 14.21 13.10
N THR A 81 16.71 14.51 13.06
CA THR A 81 17.68 13.78 12.24
C THR A 81 17.75 12.30 12.63
N VAL A 82 17.86 12.00 13.93
CA VAL A 82 17.93 10.63 14.43
C VAL A 82 16.64 9.87 14.11
N CYS A 83 15.48 10.47 14.35
CA CYS A 83 14.19 9.85 14.06
C CYS A 83 14.07 9.52 12.58
N TYR A 84 14.36 10.48 11.70
CA TYR A 84 14.27 10.31 10.25
C TYR A 84 15.18 9.18 9.74
N TYR A 85 16.48 9.24 10.03
CA TYR A 85 17.44 8.25 9.49
C TYR A 85 17.28 6.87 10.14
N ALA A 86 17.03 6.79 11.46
CA ALA A 86 16.84 5.50 12.13
C ALA A 86 15.58 4.77 11.62
N CYS A 87 14.47 5.47 11.47
CA CYS A 87 13.23 4.84 10.97
C CYS A 87 13.34 4.45 9.50
N ASN A 88 13.93 5.28 8.64
CA ASN A 88 14.15 4.94 7.23
C ASN A 88 15.15 3.78 7.07
N GLY A 89 16.23 3.75 7.86
CA GLY A 89 17.15 2.62 7.94
C GLY A 89 16.44 1.33 8.36
N PHE A 90 15.56 1.41 9.36
CA PHE A 90 14.71 0.28 9.77
C PHE A 90 13.80 -0.20 8.62
N VAL A 91 13.14 0.70 7.90
CA VAL A 91 12.30 0.36 6.72
C VAL A 91 13.13 -0.37 5.66
N MET A 92 14.37 0.07 5.39
CA MET A 92 15.27 -0.60 4.45
C MET A 92 15.60 -2.03 4.89
N ILE A 93 15.98 -2.23 6.14
CA ILE A 93 16.34 -3.55 6.69
C ILE A 93 15.13 -4.49 6.59
N ILE A 94 13.96 -4.05 7.03
CA ILE A 94 12.72 -4.84 6.95
C ILE A 94 12.38 -5.16 5.49
N THR A 95 12.57 -4.22 4.57
CA THR A 95 12.34 -4.42 3.13
C THR A 95 13.22 -5.53 2.58
N HIS A 96 14.45 -5.61 3.02
CA HIS A 96 15.37 -6.67 2.62
C HIS A 96 15.00 -8.03 3.20
N ILE A 97 14.78 -8.10 4.51
CA ILE A 97 14.42 -9.34 5.23
C ILE A 97 13.13 -9.93 4.64
N LEU A 98 12.13 -9.09 4.38
CA LEU A 98 10.83 -9.51 3.86
C LEU A 98 10.77 -9.64 2.32
N SER A 99 11.88 -9.53 1.61
CA SER A 99 11.91 -9.66 0.15
C SER A 99 11.36 -11.02 -0.33
N GLY A 100 11.78 -12.15 0.30
CA GLY A 100 11.27 -13.49 -0.04
C GLY A 100 9.75 -13.65 0.19
N PRO A 101 9.22 -13.34 1.38
CA PRO A 101 7.78 -13.30 1.64
C PRO A 101 7.02 -12.40 0.68
N ARG A 102 7.54 -11.21 0.36
CA ARG A 102 6.92 -10.26 -0.58
C ARG A 102 6.81 -10.84 -1.99
N MET A 103 7.83 -11.54 -2.46
CA MET A 103 7.77 -12.23 -3.75
C MET A 103 6.63 -13.24 -3.79
N ARG A 104 6.50 -14.08 -2.75
CA ARG A 104 5.41 -15.07 -2.65
C ARG A 104 4.04 -14.42 -2.62
N LEU A 105 3.90 -13.31 -1.91
CA LEU A 105 2.68 -12.51 -1.89
C LEU A 105 2.31 -12.01 -3.30
N LEU A 106 3.26 -11.38 -4.01
CA LEU A 106 3.03 -10.87 -5.37
C LEU A 106 2.66 -11.99 -6.35
N GLN A 107 3.27 -13.17 -6.21
CA GLN A 107 2.94 -14.35 -7.00
C GLN A 107 1.52 -14.86 -6.70
N THR A 108 1.09 -14.83 -5.45
CA THR A 108 -0.27 -15.17 -5.05
C THR A 108 -1.28 -14.15 -5.60
N ILE A 109 -0.99 -12.85 -5.51
CA ILE A 109 -1.82 -11.79 -6.10
C ILE A 109 -1.93 -11.97 -7.62
N LEU A 110 -0.82 -12.25 -8.31
CA LEU A 110 -0.81 -12.55 -9.74
C LEU A 110 -1.77 -13.71 -10.08
N LYS A 111 -1.70 -14.80 -9.32
CA LYS A 111 -2.57 -15.98 -9.51
C LYS A 111 -4.04 -15.66 -9.28
N ILE A 112 -4.37 -14.91 -8.22
CA ILE A 112 -5.76 -14.55 -7.91
C ILE A 112 -6.30 -13.57 -8.95
N SER A 113 -5.53 -12.55 -9.28
CA SER A 113 -5.96 -11.52 -10.22
C SER A 113 -6.10 -12.03 -11.66
N SER A 114 -5.46 -13.15 -12.02
CA SER A 114 -5.63 -13.75 -13.37
C SER A 114 -7.07 -14.17 -13.68
N THR A 115 -7.93 -14.26 -12.67
CA THR A 115 -9.38 -14.54 -12.85
C THR A 115 -10.19 -13.28 -13.17
N LEU A 116 -9.59 -12.09 -13.09
CA LEU A 116 -10.27 -10.82 -13.37
C LEU A 116 -10.45 -10.61 -14.88
N PRO A 117 -11.61 -10.09 -15.31
CA PRO A 117 -11.83 -9.75 -16.71
C PRO A 117 -10.97 -8.54 -17.15
N PRO A 118 -10.58 -8.45 -18.44
CA PRO A 118 -9.71 -7.37 -18.95
C PRO A 118 -10.24 -5.97 -18.69
N GLU A 119 -11.56 -5.79 -18.66
CA GLU A 119 -12.22 -4.51 -18.40
C GLU A 119 -11.96 -4.00 -16.96
N CYS A 120 -11.83 -4.93 -15.99
CA CYS A 120 -11.45 -4.59 -14.62
C CYS A 120 -10.03 -4.05 -14.55
N TYR A 121 -9.11 -4.63 -15.31
CA TYR A 121 -7.73 -4.14 -15.39
C TYR A 121 -7.64 -2.74 -16.00
N GLN A 122 -8.45 -2.43 -17.00
CA GLN A 122 -8.47 -1.07 -17.59
C GLN A 122 -8.96 -0.02 -16.59
N ARG A 123 -10.04 -0.32 -15.85
CA ARG A 123 -10.54 0.58 -14.80
C ARG A 123 -9.51 0.76 -13.68
N LEU A 124 -8.90 -0.34 -13.27
CA LEU A 124 -7.88 -0.36 -12.22
C LEU A 124 -6.61 0.38 -12.64
N SER A 125 -6.21 0.25 -13.90
CA SER A 125 -5.07 0.95 -14.50
C SER A 125 -5.25 2.47 -14.45
N LYS A 126 -6.44 2.98 -14.79
CA LYS A 126 -6.74 4.41 -14.66
C LYS A 126 -6.60 4.89 -13.22
N LEU A 127 -7.17 4.15 -12.26
CA LEU A 127 -7.10 4.51 -10.84
C LEU A 127 -5.65 4.52 -10.33
N ILE A 128 -4.92 3.44 -10.53
CA ILE A 128 -3.56 3.25 -10.01
C ILE A 128 -2.62 4.27 -10.64
N HIS A 129 -2.60 4.39 -11.97
CA HIS A 129 -1.63 5.28 -12.62
C HIS A 129 -1.95 6.77 -12.38
N THR A 130 -3.24 7.17 -12.33
CA THR A 130 -3.58 8.55 -11.95
C THR A 130 -3.11 8.87 -10.55
N LYS A 131 -3.32 7.97 -9.61
CA LYS A 131 -2.87 8.10 -8.22
C LYS A 131 -1.33 8.16 -8.13
N ASP A 132 -0.62 7.27 -8.83
CA ASP A 132 0.84 7.20 -8.80
C ASP A 132 1.46 8.45 -9.44
N ILE A 133 0.91 8.94 -10.55
CA ILE A 133 1.34 10.20 -11.20
C ILE A 133 1.12 11.38 -10.24
N PHE A 134 -0.07 11.50 -9.65
CA PHE A 134 -0.39 12.58 -8.72
C PHE A 134 0.55 12.56 -7.49
N GLY A 135 0.75 11.39 -6.88
CA GLY A 135 1.69 11.23 -5.77
C GLY A 135 3.13 11.58 -6.14
N THR A 136 3.58 11.19 -7.34
CA THR A 136 4.92 11.54 -7.84
C THR A 136 5.08 13.04 -8.07
N ILE A 137 4.06 13.72 -8.60
CA ILE A 137 4.08 15.19 -8.77
C ILE A 137 4.22 15.88 -7.42
N LEU A 138 3.44 15.47 -6.41
CA LEU A 138 3.53 16.03 -5.06
C LEU A 138 4.90 15.80 -4.42
N LEU A 139 5.46 14.59 -4.59
CA LEU A 139 6.78 14.25 -4.09
C LEU A 139 7.87 15.13 -4.75
N VAL A 140 7.82 15.31 -6.08
CA VAL A 140 8.76 16.16 -6.81
C VAL A 140 8.64 17.63 -6.35
N LEU A 141 7.43 18.09 -6.09
CA LEU A 141 7.16 19.44 -5.58
C LEU A 141 7.78 19.63 -4.20
N GLN A 142 7.58 18.71 -3.27
CA GLN A 142 8.19 18.73 -1.94
C GLN A 142 9.72 18.68 -2.02
N MET A 143 10.27 17.79 -2.85
CA MET A 143 11.71 17.70 -3.04
C MET A 143 12.29 19.00 -3.62
N SER A 144 11.63 19.59 -4.60
CA SER A 144 12.05 20.87 -5.19
C SER A 144 12.15 21.97 -4.14
N ILE A 145 11.17 22.08 -3.25
CA ILE A 145 11.16 23.07 -2.17
C ILE A 145 12.32 22.82 -1.20
N TYR A 146 12.52 21.56 -0.80
CA TYR A 146 13.65 21.18 0.05
C TYR A 146 15.00 21.54 -0.58
N PHE A 147 15.15 21.34 -1.89
CA PHE A 147 16.35 21.73 -2.65
C PHE A 147 16.55 23.24 -2.68
N PHE A 148 15.51 24.00 -3.01
CA PHE A 148 15.60 25.47 -3.10
C PHE A 148 15.86 26.10 -1.75
N GLY A 149 15.26 25.59 -0.66
CA GLY A 149 15.47 26.05 0.69
C GLY A 149 16.90 25.86 1.18
N ASN A 150 17.51 24.72 0.87
CA ASN A 150 18.88 24.42 1.24
C ASN A 150 19.95 25.03 0.30
N HIS A 151 19.56 25.49 -0.90
CA HIS A 151 20.50 26.08 -1.86
C HIS A 151 21.12 27.41 -1.39
N MET A 152 20.51 28.10 -0.42
CA MET A 152 21.07 29.28 0.26
C MET A 152 22.15 28.90 1.28
N LEU A 153 22.28 27.62 1.67
CA LEU A 153 23.36 27.09 2.49
C LEU A 153 24.50 26.71 1.56
N LYS A 154 25.72 27.22 1.82
CA LYS A 154 26.96 26.99 1.06
C LYS A 154 27.06 25.60 0.47
N LEU A 155 27.16 25.48 -0.86
CA LEU A 155 27.35 24.22 -1.61
C LEU A 155 28.67 23.57 -1.17
N ASN A 156 28.61 22.74 -0.14
CA ASN A 156 29.71 21.87 0.24
C ASN A 156 29.42 20.45 -0.29
N TYR A 157 30.40 19.76 -0.82
CA TYR A 157 30.29 18.39 -1.35
C TYR A 157 29.57 17.45 -0.36
N LYS A 158 29.85 17.59 0.94
CA LYS A 158 29.20 16.80 1.99
C LYS A 158 27.68 17.04 2.04
N ASN A 159 27.25 18.29 1.96
CA ASN A 159 25.81 18.63 1.98
C ASN A 159 25.08 18.08 0.76
N ILE A 160 25.72 18.10 -0.41
CA ILE A 160 25.16 17.50 -1.63
C ILE A 160 24.97 16.00 -1.47
N LEU A 161 25.97 15.30 -0.90
CA LEU A 161 25.89 13.85 -0.67
C LEU A 161 24.75 13.48 0.28
N ILE A 162 24.64 14.19 1.41
CA ILE A 162 23.55 14.00 2.37
C ILE A 162 22.20 14.24 1.69
N MET A 163 22.09 15.28 0.89
CA MET A 163 20.86 15.62 0.19
C MET A 163 20.44 14.52 -0.82
N VAL A 164 21.36 14.03 -1.64
CA VAL A 164 21.12 12.93 -2.58
C VAL A 164 20.68 11.67 -1.83
N PHE A 165 21.31 11.41 -0.66
CA PHE A 165 20.97 10.26 0.16
C PHE A 165 19.56 10.39 0.78
N THR A 166 19.21 11.57 1.31
CA THR A 166 17.87 11.86 1.82
C THR A 166 16.80 11.67 0.75
N VAL A 167 17.03 12.17 -0.47
CA VAL A 167 16.13 11.96 -1.62
C VAL A 167 15.94 10.48 -1.92
N TYR A 168 17.03 9.71 -1.92
CA TYR A 168 16.95 8.27 -2.15
C TYR A 168 16.08 7.56 -1.09
N LEU A 169 16.26 7.87 0.20
CA LEU A 169 15.45 7.30 1.28
C LEU A 169 13.97 7.65 1.14
N THR A 170 13.66 8.92 0.84
CA THR A 170 12.28 9.38 0.66
C THR A 170 11.61 8.72 -0.56
N LEU A 171 12.33 8.59 -1.68
CA LEU A 171 11.84 7.89 -2.86
C LEU A 171 11.56 6.41 -2.56
N MET A 172 12.45 5.78 -1.82
CA MET A 172 12.31 4.37 -1.44
C MET A 172 11.08 4.14 -0.55
N GLU A 173 10.90 4.97 0.47
CA GLU A 173 9.72 4.93 1.35
C GLU A 173 8.42 5.15 0.55
N PHE A 174 8.42 6.15 -0.34
CA PHE A 174 7.27 6.46 -1.19
C PHE A 174 6.88 5.27 -2.08
N GLU A 175 7.83 4.65 -2.78
CA GLU A 175 7.57 3.53 -3.68
C GLU A 175 7.07 2.28 -2.94
N ILE A 176 7.56 2.02 -1.72
CA ILE A 176 7.07 0.91 -0.88
C ILE A 176 5.61 1.14 -0.50
N ASN A 177 5.26 2.36 -0.11
CA ASN A 177 3.87 2.71 0.23
C ASN A 177 2.96 2.61 -1.00
N MET A 178 3.41 3.06 -2.18
CA MET A 178 2.66 2.92 -3.44
C MET A 178 2.48 1.45 -3.84
N LEU A 179 3.51 0.61 -3.67
CA LEU A 179 3.40 -0.82 -3.90
C LEU A 179 2.33 -1.46 -3.01
N TYR A 180 2.31 -1.13 -1.71
CA TYR A 180 1.28 -1.59 -0.79
C TYR A 180 -0.13 -1.18 -1.24
N VAL A 181 -0.34 0.11 -1.49
CA VAL A 181 -1.65 0.64 -1.91
C VAL A 181 -2.10 0.01 -3.24
N ASN A 182 -1.20 -0.19 -4.18
CA ASN A 182 -1.50 -0.85 -5.46
C ASN A 182 -1.93 -2.31 -5.25
N CYS A 183 -1.26 -3.06 -4.38
CA CYS A 183 -1.67 -4.42 -4.02
C CYS A 183 -3.07 -4.45 -3.38
N VAL A 184 -3.37 -3.51 -2.47
CA VAL A 184 -4.71 -3.38 -1.87
C VAL A 184 -5.77 -3.08 -2.93
N CYS A 185 -5.50 -2.18 -3.89
CA CYS A 185 -6.42 -1.87 -4.99
C CYS A 185 -6.72 -3.08 -5.86
N VAL A 186 -5.72 -3.93 -6.15
CA VAL A 186 -5.93 -5.18 -6.90
C VAL A 186 -6.79 -6.16 -6.11
N LEU A 187 -6.48 -6.40 -4.83
CA LEU A 187 -7.26 -7.32 -3.98
C LEU A 187 -8.70 -6.83 -3.78
N LYS A 188 -8.92 -5.51 -3.63
CA LYS A 188 -10.24 -4.90 -3.63
C LYS A 188 -11.02 -5.24 -4.90
N SER A 189 -10.38 -5.18 -6.07
CA SER A 189 -11.03 -5.52 -7.34
C SER A 189 -11.35 -7.02 -7.44
N CYS A 190 -10.52 -7.90 -6.83
CA CYS A 190 -10.81 -9.32 -6.72
C CYS A 190 -12.03 -9.59 -5.83
N PHE A 191 -12.16 -8.92 -4.68
CA PHE A 191 -13.35 -8.99 -3.83
C PHE A 191 -14.59 -8.48 -4.57
N LYS A 192 -14.49 -7.37 -5.30
CA LYS A 192 -15.61 -6.83 -6.07
C LYS A 192 -16.11 -7.83 -7.12
N SER A 193 -15.20 -8.45 -7.87
CA SER A 193 -15.55 -9.48 -8.85
C SER A 193 -16.20 -10.69 -8.18
N LEU A 194 -15.71 -11.09 -7.01
CA LEU A 194 -16.31 -12.17 -6.23
C LEU A 194 -17.73 -11.82 -5.76
N ASN A 195 -17.97 -10.58 -5.28
CA ASN A 195 -19.28 -10.09 -4.87
C ASN A 195 -20.28 -10.08 -6.03
N GLU A 196 -19.85 -9.64 -7.21
CA GLU A 196 -20.67 -9.66 -8.44
C GLU A 196 -21.07 -11.10 -8.81
N ASN A 197 -20.14 -12.05 -8.73
CA ASN A 197 -20.41 -13.48 -8.99
C ASN A 197 -21.35 -14.09 -7.92
N MET A 198 -21.19 -13.74 -6.65
CA MET A 198 -22.09 -14.17 -5.58
C MET A 198 -23.49 -13.62 -5.76
N THR A 199 -23.63 -12.33 -6.12
CA THR A 199 -24.92 -11.71 -6.42
C THR A 199 -25.60 -12.36 -7.62
N HIS A 200 -24.85 -12.72 -8.65
CA HIS A 200 -25.38 -13.47 -9.79
C HIS A 200 -25.88 -14.85 -9.37
N LEU A 201 -25.11 -15.57 -8.53
CA LEU A 201 -25.50 -16.88 -7.99
C LEU A 201 -26.78 -16.76 -7.14
N GLN A 202 -26.91 -15.72 -6.30
CA GLN A 202 -28.10 -15.43 -5.52
C GLN A 202 -29.34 -15.29 -6.42
N LYS A 203 -29.25 -14.52 -7.50
CA LYS A 203 -30.34 -14.35 -8.47
C LYS A 203 -30.75 -15.69 -9.11
N LEU A 204 -29.77 -16.59 -9.37
CA LEU A 204 -30.05 -17.94 -9.89
C LEU A 204 -30.76 -18.82 -8.84
N ILE A 205 -30.41 -18.69 -7.55
CA ILE A 205 -31.06 -19.45 -6.46
C ILE A 205 -32.52 -19.04 -6.31
N VAL A 206 -32.81 -17.73 -6.36
CA VAL A 206 -34.18 -17.19 -6.16
C VAL A 206 -35.12 -17.46 -7.33
N LYS A 207 -34.63 -17.63 -8.56
CA LYS A 207 -35.46 -17.92 -9.73
C LYS A 207 -36.16 -19.27 -9.60
N PRO A 208 -37.52 -19.32 -9.62
CA PRO A 208 -38.25 -20.59 -9.57
C PRO A 208 -37.95 -21.41 -10.84
N CYS A 209 -37.73 -22.69 -10.65
CA CYS A 209 -37.58 -23.63 -11.76
C CYS A 209 -38.95 -24.21 -12.14
N VAL A 210 -39.41 -23.93 -13.35
CA VAL A 210 -40.75 -24.33 -13.85
C VAL A 210 -40.75 -25.79 -14.39
N SER A 211 -39.66 -26.53 -14.34
CA SER A 211 -39.54 -27.83 -15.02
C SER A 211 -39.11 -28.98 -14.10
N ARG A 212 -39.40 -30.19 -14.62
CA ARG A 212 -39.26 -31.58 -14.06
C ARG A 212 -38.23 -31.79 -12.93
N LEU A 213 -38.53 -32.70 -12.00
CA LEU A 213 -37.77 -33.10 -10.81
C LEU A 213 -36.26 -33.34 -11.06
N THR A 214 -35.91 -33.98 -12.18
CA THR A 214 -34.54 -34.23 -12.63
C THR A 214 -33.75 -32.95 -12.89
N CYS A 215 -34.39 -31.90 -13.39
CA CYS A 215 -33.79 -30.59 -13.62
C CYS A 215 -33.46 -29.88 -12.30
N HIS A 216 -34.29 -30.08 -11.26
CA HIS A 216 -34.06 -29.53 -9.94
C HIS A 216 -32.81 -30.10 -9.24
N ILE A 217 -32.58 -31.42 -9.35
CA ILE A 217 -31.43 -32.08 -8.75
C ILE A 217 -30.14 -31.61 -9.42
N GLN A 218 -30.08 -31.60 -10.74
CA GLN A 218 -28.90 -31.14 -11.49
C GLN A 218 -28.60 -29.66 -11.22
N ARG A 219 -29.62 -28.83 -11.17
CA ARG A 219 -29.47 -27.40 -10.85
C ARG A 219 -28.91 -27.20 -9.44
N ASN A 220 -29.42 -27.92 -8.44
CA ASN A 220 -28.96 -27.78 -7.05
C ASN A 220 -27.50 -28.22 -6.92
N GLN A 221 -27.09 -29.30 -7.58
CA GLN A 221 -25.69 -29.74 -7.63
C GLN A 221 -24.79 -28.69 -8.30
N PHE A 222 -25.22 -28.11 -9.42
CA PHE A 222 -24.49 -27.03 -10.08
C PHE A 222 -24.31 -25.82 -9.16
N LEU A 223 -25.38 -25.34 -8.51
CA LEU A 223 -25.34 -24.21 -7.59
C LEU A 223 -24.40 -24.47 -6.41
N LEU A 224 -24.41 -25.71 -5.88
CA LEU A 224 -23.55 -26.12 -4.77
C LEU A 224 -22.08 -26.14 -5.17
N ILE A 225 -21.76 -26.60 -6.39
CA ILE A 225 -20.40 -26.60 -6.93
C ILE A 225 -19.92 -25.15 -7.12
N GLN A 226 -20.75 -24.28 -7.72
CA GLN A 226 -20.41 -22.87 -7.91
C GLN A 226 -20.17 -22.16 -6.56
N LEU A 227 -21.01 -22.44 -5.57
CA LEU A 227 -20.86 -21.91 -4.23
C LEU A 227 -19.52 -22.33 -3.59
N LYS A 228 -19.12 -23.61 -3.74
CA LYS A 228 -17.83 -24.11 -3.25
C LYS A 228 -16.64 -23.45 -3.94
N ILE A 229 -16.74 -23.20 -5.24
CA ILE A 229 -15.68 -22.50 -6.00
C ILE A 229 -15.53 -21.06 -5.49
N LEU A 230 -16.63 -20.31 -5.35
CA LEU A 230 -16.62 -18.93 -4.85
C LEU A 230 -16.09 -18.87 -3.42
N GLN A 231 -16.41 -19.84 -2.58
CA GLN A 231 -15.86 -19.96 -1.23
C GLN A 231 -14.32 -20.12 -1.26
N LYS A 232 -13.82 -21.04 -2.07
CA LYS A 232 -12.38 -21.26 -2.18
C LYS A 232 -11.66 -19.98 -2.65
N GLN A 233 -12.27 -19.25 -3.59
CA GLN A 233 -11.75 -17.96 -4.05
C GLN A 233 -11.75 -16.93 -2.90
N HIS A 234 -12.83 -16.82 -2.13
CA HIS A 234 -12.91 -15.91 -0.97
C HIS A 234 -11.81 -16.19 0.05
N LEU A 235 -11.64 -17.47 0.45
CA LEU A 235 -10.58 -17.85 1.38
C LEU A 235 -9.19 -17.46 0.86
N MET A 236 -8.92 -17.76 -0.41
CA MET A 236 -7.63 -17.45 -1.03
C MET A 236 -7.35 -15.93 -1.06
N ILE A 237 -8.36 -15.10 -1.36
CA ILE A 237 -8.22 -13.63 -1.33
C ILE A 237 -7.99 -13.17 0.13
N SER A 238 -8.76 -13.67 1.08
CA SER A 238 -8.65 -13.31 2.50
C SER A 238 -7.30 -13.67 3.10
N ASP A 239 -6.79 -14.88 2.84
CA ASP A 239 -5.45 -15.32 3.25
C ASP A 239 -4.36 -14.42 2.65
N THR A 240 -4.56 -13.99 1.40
CA THR A 240 -3.63 -13.07 0.73
C THR A 240 -3.64 -11.69 1.36
N VAL A 241 -4.80 -11.18 1.80
CA VAL A 241 -4.90 -9.91 2.54
C VAL A 241 -4.17 -10.02 3.89
N GLN A 242 -4.33 -11.14 4.61
CA GLN A 242 -3.60 -11.36 5.86
C GLN A 242 -2.09 -11.39 5.62
N MET A 243 -1.64 -12.09 4.59
CA MET A 243 -0.22 -12.14 4.22
C MET A 243 0.30 -10.75 3.82
N LEU A 244 -0.48 -9.96 3.06
CA LEU A 244 -0.16 -8.58 2.71
C LEU A 244 0.04 -7.73 3.97
N ASN A 245 -0.92 -7.79 4.88
CA ASN A 245 -0.88 -7.04 6.13
C ASN A 245 0.32 -7.44 6.99
N LEU A 246 0.60 -8.74 7.12
CA LEU A 246 1.75 -9.22 7.91
C LEU A 246 3.09 -8.72 7.34
N ILE A 247 3.23 -8.75 6.01
CA ILE A 247 4.48 -8.37 5.33
C ILE A 247 4.73 -6.86 5.39
N PHE A 248 3.67 -6.05 5.26
CA PHE A 248 3.81 -4.59 5.20
C PHE A 248 3.59 -3.90 6.57
N SER A 249 3.10 -4.59 7.60
CA SER A 249 2.75 -3.99 8.89
C SER A 249 3.86 -3.16 9.50
N LEU A 250 5.06 -3.74 9.64
CA LEU A 250 6.20 -3.06 10.26
C LEU A 250 6.64 -1.83 9.46
N GLN A 251 6.62 -1.92 8.14
CA GLN A 251 6.96 -0.80 7.26
C GLN A 251 5.93 0.33 7.38
N LEU A 252 4.65 0.00 7.36
CA LEU A 252 3.58 0.98 7.51
C LEU A 252 3.60 1.65 8.89
N HIS A 253 3.90 0.90 9.96
CA HIS A 253 4.09 1.51 11.29
C HIS A 253 5.26 2.49 11.30
N ALA A 254 6.41 2.11 10.75
CA ALA A 254 7.55 3.01 10.64
C ALA A 254 7.21 4.25 9.79
N THR A 255 6.53 4.08 8.66
CA THR A 255 6.04 5.20 7.83
C THR A 255 5.14 6.15 8.61
N VAL A 256 4.20 5.64 9.42
CA VAL A 256 3.31 6.48 10.24
C VAL A 256 4.12 7.23 11.29
N VAL A 257 5.06 6.58 11.97
CA VAL A 257 5.92 7.22 12.99
C VAL A 257 6.76 8.33 12.36
N VAL A 258 7.45 8.07 11.23
CA VAL A 258 8.24 9.09 10.52
C VAL A 258 7.35 10.26 10.12
N THR A 259 6.25 9.97 9.43
CA THR A 259 5.37 11.04 8.90
C THR A 259 4.78 11.90 10.01
N PHE A 260 4.42 11.30 11.15
CA PHE A 260 3.93 12.04 12.30
C PHE A 260 5.02 12.89 12.94
N SER A 261 6.23 12.34 13.09
CA SER A 261 7.39 13.09 13.58
C SER A 261 7.73 14.27 12.67
N ASP A 262 7.72 14.05 11.35
CA ASP A 262 7.96 15.11 10.35
C ASP A 262 6.93 16.25 10.48
N ILE A 263 5.65 15.92 10.64
CA ILE A 263 4.60 16.93 10.87
C ILE A 263 4.88 17.75 12.15
N ILE A 264 5.23 17.06 13.25
CA ILE A 264 5.52 17.75 14.53
C ILE A 264 6.73 18.69 14.38
N PHE A 265 7.80 18.22 13.74
CA PHE A 265 9.01 19.03 13.54
C PHE A 265 8.75 20.21 12.61
N GLU A 266 7.98 20.03 11.54
CA GLU A 266 7.58 21.11 10.64
C GLU A 266 6.75 22.18 11.36
N VAL A 267 5.76 21.76 12.17
CA VAL A 267 4.96 22.69 12.99
C VAL A 267 5.83 23.40 14.00
N TYR A 268 6.72 22.71 14.69
CA TYR A 268 7.64 23.30 15.64
C TYR A 268 8.57 24.34 14.97
N ASN A 269 9.21 23.97 13.86
CA ASN A 269 10.09 24.86 13.11
C ASN A 269 9.34 26.12 12.64
N TYR A 270 8.10 25.94 12.15
CA TYR A 270 7.26 27.08 11.76
C TYR A 270 6.94 28.03 12.92
N VAL A 271 6.56 27.49 14.10
CA VAL A 271 6.23 28.28 15.29
C VAL A 271 7.46 29.03 15.83
N VAL A 272 8.63 28.38 15.87
CA VAL A 272 9.88 29.01 16.33
C VAL A 272 10.28 30.15 15.39
N HIS A 273 10.25 29.92 14.08
CA HIS A 273 10.55 30.98 13.10
C HIS A 273 9.55 32.14 13.15
N TRP A 274 8.28 31.86 13.51
CA TRP A 274 7.28 32.90 13.74
C TRP A 274 7.64 33.77 14.98
N GLN A 275 8.08 33.14 16.06
CA GLN A 275 8.43 33.87 17.30
C GLN A 275 9.67 34.73 17.14
N ASP A 276 10.68 34.28 16.41
CA ASP A 276 11.92 35.02 16.12
C ASP A 276 11.69 36.18 15.15
N GLY A 277 10.64 36.12 14.33
CA GLY A 277 10.29 37.07 13.28
C GLY A 277 9.33 38.19 13.70
N LEU A 278 9.47 38.79 14.92
CA LEU A 278 8.66 39.92 15.38
C LEU A 278 8.78 41.23 14.53
N HIS A 279 9.52 41.18 13.42
CA HIS A 279 9.50 42.16 12.34
C HIS A 279 8.82 41.60 11.11
N ILE A 280 7.58 41.89 10.96
CA ILE A 280 6.55 41.86 9.92
C ILE A 280 7.05 41.85 8.45
N THR A 281 7.93 40.99 8.09
CA THR A 281 7.99 40.48 6.73
C THR A 281 7.59 39.03 6.79
N PHE A 282 6.29 38.82 6.62
CA PHE A 282 5.70 37.51 6.38
C PHE A 282 6.51 36.85 5.23
N ASN A 283 7.47 36.03 5.60
CA ASN A 283 8.30 35.41 4.61
C ASN A 283 7.43 34.30 3.96
N MET A 284 6.69 34.70 2.91
CA MET A 284 5.75 33.84 2.17
C MET A 284 6.39 32.51 1.84
N TYR A 285 7.70 32.51 1.64
CA TYR A 285 8.47 31.29 1.38
C TYR A 285 8.37 30.24 2.51
N TYR A 286 8.51 30.61 3.78
CA TYR A 286 8.40 29.68 4.90
C TYR A 286 6.98 29.12 5.04
N LEU A 287 5.95 29.92 4.77
CA LEU A 287 4.57 29.49 4.76
C LEU A 287 4.30 28.49 3.62
N ASP A 288 4.86 28.75 2.44
CA ASP A 288 4.72 27.87 1.29
C ASP A 288 5.40 26.52 1.55
N VAL A 289 6.63 26.52 2.07
CA VAL A 289 7.39 25.31 2.45
C VAL A 289 6.59 24.48 3.45
N PHE A 290 6.16 25.09 4.54
CA PHE A 290 5.35 24.46 5.58
C PHE A 290 4.06 23.86 5.01
N SER A 291 3.31 24.65 4.25
CA SER A 291 2.00 24.23 3.70
C SER A 291 2.14 23.05 2.76
N ILE A 292 3.16 23.02 1.90
CA ILE A 292 3.36 21.94 0.94
C ILE A 292 3.87 20.68 1.64
N SER A 293 4.81 20.80 2.59
CA SER A 293 5.32 19.66 3.36
C SER A 293 4.20 18.98 4.17
N VAL A 294 3.45 19.76 4.95
CA VAL A 294 2.34 19.25 5.76
C VAL A 294 1.25 18.64 4.87
N THR A 295 0.92 19.28 3.74
CA THR A 295 -0.05 18.74 2.77
C THR A 295 0.41 17.39 2.22
N PHE A 296 1.68 17.25 1.84
CA PHE A 296 2.24 15.99 1.36
C PHE A 296 2.12 14.88 2.42
N TYR A 297 2.50 15.15 3.66
CA TYR A 297 2.45 14.19 4.76
C TYR A 297 1.02 13.74 5.07
N ILE A 298 0.07 14.69 5.12
CA ILE A 298 -1.35 14.39 5.33
C ILE A 298 -1.88 13.52 4.18
N LEU A 299 -1.62 13.88 2.92
CA LEU A 299 -2.09 13.13 1.76
C LEU A 299 -1.49 11.72 1.70
N LYS A 300 -0.23 11.54 2.11
CA LYS A 300 0.43 10.24 2.22
C LYS A 300 -0.32 9.31 3.20
N ILE A 301 -0.64 9.79 4.40
CA ILE A 301 -1.42 9.04 5.40
C ILE A 301 -2.83 8.76 4.90
N MET A 302 -3.52 9.78 4.38
CA MET A 302 -4.89 9.65 3.86
C MET A 302 -5.00 8.63 2.73
N LEU A 303 -4.00 8.53 1.88
CA LEU A 303 -3.95 7.54 0.80
C LEU A 303 -3.89 6.10 1.35
N ILE A 304 -3.08 5.86 2.37
CA ILE A 304 -2.96 4.54 3.02
C ILE A 304 -4.29 4.19 3.70
N ILE A 305 -4.86 5.11 4.47
CA ILE A 305 -6.15 4.92 5.16
C ILE A 305 -7.27 4.66 4.14
N TRP A 306 -7.34 5.44 3.08
CA TRP A 306 -8.34 5.27 2.01
C TRP A 306 -8.25 3.88 1.36
N ALA A 307 -7.04 3.42 1.07
CA ALA A 307 -6.84 2.08 0.50
C ALA A 307 -7.35 1.00 1.45
N CYS A 308 -6.96 1.06 2.74
CA CYS A 308 -7.37 0.12 3.76
C CYS A 308 -8.89 0.11 3.96
N GLU A 309 -9.51 1.29 4.14
CA GLU A 309 -10.95 1.41 4.39
C GLU A 309 -11.79 0.92 3.21
N THR A 310 -11.40 1.31 1.98
CA THR A 310 -12.15 0.86 0.79
C THR A 310 -11.97 -0.64 0.53
N GLY A 311 -10.83 -1.23 0.85
CA GLY A 311 -10.61 -2.68 0.79
C GLY A 311 -11.45 -3.44 1.81
N LYS A 312 -11.51 -2.94 3.06
CA LYS A 312 -12.34 -3.46 4.14
C LYS A 312 -13.83 -3.45 3.76
N ASN A 313 -14.34 -2.31 3.28
CA ASN A 313 -15.75 -2.16 2.93
C ASN A 313 -16.16 -3.17 1.83
N GLN A 314 -15.29 -3.42 0.86
CA GLN A 314 -15.53 -4.41 -0.18
C GLN A 314 -15.52 -5.85 0.34
N ALA A 315 -14.69 -6.15 1.32
CA ALA A 315 -14.68 -7.46 1.97
C ALA A 315 -15.93 -7.67 2.85
N GLN A 316 -16.45 -6.61 3.49
CA GLN A 316 -17.68 -6.65 4.31
C GLN A 316 -18.93 -6.96 3.50
N GLU A 317 -19.02 -6.45 2.28
CA GLU A 317 -20.18 -6.64 1.39
C GLU A 317 -20.49 -8.12 1.16
N ILE A 318 -19.48 -9.01 1.14
CA ILE A 318 -19.67 -10.46 1.04
C ILE A 318 -20.54 -11.01 2.18
N SER A 319 -20.32 -10.54 3.41
CA SER A 319 -21.09 -11.01 4.57
C SER A 319 -22.58 -10.73 4.41
N THR A 320 -22.93 -9.57 3.88
CA THR A 320 -24.33 -9.19 3.59
C THR A 320 -24.92 -10.09 2.50
N ILE A 321 -24.20 -10.29 1.38
CA ILE A 321 -24.68 -11.14 0.28
C ILE A 321 -24.88 -12.59 0.74
N VAL A 322 -23.96 -13.13 1.56
CA VAL A 322 -24.08 -14.49 2.13
C VAL A 322 -25.29 -14.61 3.04
N HIS A 323 -25.57 -13.58 3.84
CA HIS A 323 -26.76 -13.53 4.69
C HIS A 323 -28.05 -13.52 3.86
N ASP A 324 -28.08 -12.75 2.78
CA ASP A 324 -29.23 -12.68 1.88
C ASP A 324 -29.46 -14.01 1.15
N VAL A 325 -28.41 -14.71 0.73
CA VAL A 325 -28.48 -16.06 0.17
C VAL A 325 -29.08 -17.07 1.16
N LEU A 326 -28.66 -17.00 2.44
CA LEU A 326 -29.22 -17.83 3.51
C LEU A 326 -30.72 -17.64 3.70
N ASN A 327 -31.17 -16.38 3.69
CA ASN A 327 -32.56 -16.03 3.91
C ASN A 327 -33.45 -16.36 2.69
N SER A 328 -32.89 -16.33 1.49
CA SER A 328 -33.63 -16.52 0.23
C SER A 328 -33.70 -17.99 -0.22
N THR A 329 -32.91 -18.90 0.37
CA THR A 329 -32.89 -20.30 -0.05
C THR A 329 -33.76 -21.18 0.86
N SER A 330 -34.62 -22.00 0.25
CA SER A 330 -35.39 -23.05 0.93
C SER A 330 -34.70 -24.41 0.94
N ASN A 331 -33.57 -24.55 0.23
CA ASN A 331 -32.85 -25.80 0.13
C ASN A 331 -31.91 -26.01 1.32
N GLU A 332 -32.21 -27.03 2.14
CA GLU A 332 -31.48 -27.33 3.40
C GLU A 332 -29.98 -27.63 3.15
N GLN A 333 -29.64 -28.27 2.05
CA GLN A 333 -28.24 -28.57 1.71
C GLN A 333 -27.43 -27.29 1.41
N ILE A 334 -28.03 -26.40 0.63
CA ILE A 334 -27.41 -25.08 0.35
C ILE A 334 -27.33 -24.27 1.63
N LYS A 335 -28.38 -24.31 2.47
CA LYS A 335 -28.46 -23.59 3.74
C LYS A 335 -27.36 -24.06 4.71
N ASN A 336 -27.16 -25.35 4.88
CA ASN A 336 -26.13 -25.92 5.75
C ASN A 336 -24.72 -25.61 5.24
N GLU A 337 -24.49 -25.67 3.93
CA GLU A 337 -23.21 -25.33 3.34
C GLU A 337 -22.90 -23.83 3.52
N VAL A 338 -23.89 -22.94 3.38
CA VAL A 338 -23.75 -21.50 3.60
C VAL A 338 -23.60 -21.17 5.09
N TYR A 339 -24.31 -21.88 5.99
CA TYR A 339 -24.22 -21.67 7.44
C TYR A 339 -22.84 -22.04 8.00
N ASN A 340 -22.29 -23.20 7.62
CA ASN A 340 -20.93 -23.57 7.99
C ASN A 340 -19.89 -22.53 7.52
N LYS A 341 -20.18 -21.82 6.43
CA LYS A 341 -19.36 -20.76 5.88
C LYS A 341 -19.45 -19.46 6.62
N LYS A 342 -20.66 -19.07 7.08
CA LYS A 342 -20.86 -17.84 7.86
C LYS A 342 -19.96 -17.84 9.09
N LEU A 343 -19.80 -19.00 9.75
CA LEU A 343 -18.91 -19.15 10.90
C LEU A 343 -17.45 -18.93 10.54
N TYR A 344 -16.97 -19.53 9.42
CA TYR A 344 -15.60 -19.34 8.95
C TYR A 344 -15.33 -17.90 8.47
N SER A 345 -16.27 -17.30 7.74
CA SER A 345 -16.15 -15.92 7.27
C SER A 345 -16.12 -14.92 8.42
N ILE A 346 -16.90 -15.11 9.47
CA ILE A 346 -16.91 -14.23 10.65
C ILE A 346 -15.58 -14.30 11.40
N ILE A 347 -15.03 -15.50 11.60
CA ILE A 347 -13.74 -15.67 12.29
C ILE A 347 -12.62 -15.00 11.47
N HIS A 348 -12.59 -15.23 10.17
CA HIS A 348 -11.60 -14.64 9.25
C HIS A 348 -11.75 -13.11 9.16
N TYR A 349 -13.00 -12.62 9.15
CA TYR A 349 -13.33 -11.21 9.16
C TYR A 349 -12.86 -10.52 10.45
N LEU A 350 -13.02 -11.17 11.60
CA LEU A 350 -12.54 -10.63 12.89
C LEU A 350 -11.02 -10.39 12.86
N CYS A 351 -10.26 -11.30 12.25
CA CYS A 351 -8.82 -11.15 12.09
C CYS A 351 -8.44 -9.97 11.17
N ILE A 352 -9.16 -9.80 10.06
CA ILE A 352 -8.96 -8.66 9.14
C ILE A 352 -9.36 -7.35 9.84
N TYR A 353 -10.49 -7.33 10.55
CA TYR A 353 -11.00 -6.16 11.26
C TYR A 353 -10.06 -5.70 12.39
N VAL A 354 -9.56 -6.62 13.21
CA VAL A 354 -8.61 -6.30 14.28
C VAL A 354 -7.34 -5.66 13.74
N PHE A 355 -6.90 -6.07 12.56
CA PHE A 355 -5.72 -5.50 11.94
C PHE A 355 -5.98 -4.08 11.39
N PHE A 356 -7.06 -3.87 10.65
CA PHE A 356 -7.45 -2.53 10.15
C PHE A 356 -7.87 -1.58 11.29
N ALA A 357 -8.49 -2.09 12.37
CA ALA A 357 -8.82 -1.29 13.56
C ALA A 357 -7.56 -0.74 14.25
N LYS A 358 -6.46 -1.49 14.28
CA LYS A 358 -5.16 -0.99 14.77
C LYS A 358 -4.68 0.24 14.00
N TYR A 359 -4.81 0.25 12.67
CA TYR A 359 -4.43 1.41 11.86
C TYR A 359 -5.38 2.59 12.04
N ASN A 360 -6.69 2.34 12.16
CA ASN A 360 -7.67 3.40 12.43
C ASN A 360 -7.46 4.05 13.81
N ILE A 361 -7.04 3.30 14.82
CA ILE A 361 -6.70 3.86 16.15
C ILE A 361 -5.44 4.74 16.03
N ILE A 362 -4.40 4.27 15.35
CA ILE A 362 -3.17 5.06 15.15
C ILE A 362 -3.47 6.31 14.31
N ALA A 363 -4.25 6.19 13.25
CA ALA A 363 -4.66 7.32 12.43
C ALA A 363 -5.56 8.31 13.20
N SER A 364 -6.46 7.83 14.06
CA SER A 364 -7.29 8.69 14.93
C SER A 364 -6.46 9.43 15.98
N ILE A 365 -5.40 8.82 16.49
CA ILE A 365 -4.44 9.47 17.40
C ILE A 365 -3.61 10.53 16.65
N CYS A 366 -3.34 10.33 15.35
CA CYS A 366 -2.61 11.31 14.53
C CYS A 366 -3.47 12.50 14.07
N ILE A 367 -4.80 12.42 14.16
CA ILE A 367 -5.75 13.49 13.73
C ILE A 367 -6.18 14.36 14.92
N ILE A 368 -6.00 13.91 16.17
CA ILE A 368 -6.19 14.69 17.40
C ILE A 368 -4.91 15.44 17.74
#